data_59fec07ee1c9678aeeb71f3902103b66
#
_entry.id   59fec07ee1c9678aeeb71f3902103b66
#
_cell.length_a   1.000
_cell.length_b   1.000
_cell.length_c   1.000
_cell.angle_alpha   90.00
_cell.angle_beta   90.00
_cell.angle_gamma   90.00
#
_symmetry.space_group_name_H-M   'P 1'
#
loop_
_entity.id
_entity.type
_entity.pdbx_description
1 polymer ?
#
loop_
_entity_poly.entity_id
_entity_poly.type
_entity_poly.pdbx_seq_one_letter_code
_entity_poly.pdbx_strand_id
1 'polypeptide(L)'
;MRQNAFISLQKGKKNKCHHANFCAARATVHLLLWGILLLSACNSNGQNNVVNNIKSMEINDTNQYIKRDDATLRKMLTAEQYAITQQAATEHPFTNAYDHEFRPGIYVDITTGQPLFLSSDKYDSGCGWPAFSRPISNDLITEHTDLSHGMTRTEVRSKLGDAHLGHVFNDGPREKGGQRYCINSGALRFIPEQEMAKAGYGAYLKLLHPLRTIYLAGGCFWGTEHFFKQIQGVKATQVGYANGHKAHPNYEEVCTDKTGFAETVEVEYDPSVVSLPFLLDLYFKAIDPTSLNRQGNDRGTQYRTGIYYTDKADLPLIEAVMHEQQKHFNKPLEVEVSPLKNFYPAEDYHQDYLDKNPTGYCHLPQSLFEMARKAKMK
;
A
#
# COMPACT_ATOMS: atom_id res chain seq x y z
N MET A 1 18.40 -74.05 6.36
CA MET A 1 17.01 -74.56 6.32
C MET A 1 16.09 -73.44 6.78
N ARG A 2 15.13 -73.07 5.93
CA ARG A 2 13.95 -72.22 6.12
C ARG A 2 14.16 -70.78 6.61
N GLN A 3 14.20 -69.88 5.61
CA GLN A 3 13.89 -68.48 5.68
C GLN A 3 12.39 -68.30 5.95
N ASN A 4 12.04 -67.38 6.84
CA ASN A 4 10.72 -66.81 6.89
C ASN A 4 10.82 -65.29 6.73
N ALA A 5 10.31 -64.81 5.61
CA ALA A 5 10.19 -63.41 5.27
C ALA A 5 9.00 -62.82 6.04
N PHE A 6 9.23 -61.74 6.81
CA PHE A 6 8.18 -60.90 7.38
C PHE A 6 7.93 -59.72 6.45
N ILE A 7 6.80 -59.74 5.77
CA ILE A 7 6.26 -58.61 5.03
C ILE A 7 5.60 -57.64 6.05
N SER A 8 6.24 -56.51 6.33
CA SER A 8 5.65 -55.45 7.09
C SER A 8 4.82 -54.53 6.19
N LEU A 9 3.51 -54.61 6.33
CA LEU A 9 2.56 -53.66 5.75
C LEU A 9 2.66 -52.30 6.49
N GLN A 10 3.32 -51.34 5.86
CA GLN A 10 3.24 -49.97 6.30
C GLN A 10 1.84 -49.41 5.98
N LYS A 11 1.02 -49.26 6.98
CA LYS A 11 -0.21 -48.49 6.95
C LYS A 11 0.16 -47.00 6.82
N GLY A 12 -0.16 -46.39 5.68
CA GLY A 12 -0.05 -44.95 5.46
C GLY A 12 -0.86 -44.20 6.49
N LYS A 13 -0.18 -43.40 7.30
CA LYS A 13 -0.83 -42.43 8.20
C LYS A 13 -1.37 -41.29 7.35
N LYS A 14 -2.68 -41.20 7.23
CA LYS A 14 -3.39 -40.03 6.70
C LYS A 14 -3.12 -38.85 7.65
N ASN A 15 -2.40 -37.82 7.19
CA ASN A 15 -2.28 -36.56 7.87
C ASN A 15 -3.66 -35.91 7.96
N LYS A 16 -4.26 -35.90 9.14
CA LYS A 16 -5.51 -35.17 9.42
C LYS A 16 -5.13 -33.75 9.80
N CYS A 17 -5.64 -32.77 9.05
CA CYS A 17 -5.75 -31.41 9.58
C CYS A 17 -6.56 -31.44 10.87
N HIS A 18 -6.03 -30.89 11.96
CA HIS A 18 -6.61 -31.03 13.32
C HIS A 18 -7.87 -30.21 13.59
N HIS A 19 -8.49 -29.61 12.58
CA HIS A 19 -9.59 -28.67 12.75
C HIS A 19 -10.86 -29.02 11.98
N ALA A 20 -11.40 -30.21 12.10
CA ALA A 20 -12.70 -30.50 11.50
C ALA A 20 -13.52 -31.45 12.37
N ASN A 21 -14.19 -30.90 13.36
CA ASN A 21 -15.42 -31.48 13.90
C ASN A 21 -16.37 -30.33 14.27
N PHE A 22 -17.09 -29.81 13.29
CA PHE A 22 -18.34 -29.10 13.54
C PHE A 22 -19.43 -29.66 12.64
N CYS A 23 -20.51 -30.11 13.27
CA CYS A 23 -21.68 -30.72 12.69
C CYS A 23 -22.32 -29.88 11.56
N ALA A 24 -22.59 -30.54 10.46
CA ALA A 24 -23.46 -30.05 9.40
C ALA A 24 -24.92 -30.04 9.87
N ALA A 25 -25.54 -28.87 10.00
CA ALA A 25 -26.97 -28.69 10.01
C ALA A 25 -27.42 -28.40 8.57
N ARG A 26 -28.19 -29.33 7.98
CA ARG A 26 -28.82 -29.18 6.66
C ARG A 26 -29.92 -28.11 6.73
N ALA A 27 -29.87 -27.12 5.88
CA ALA A 27 -31.01 -26.32 5.49
C ALA A 27 -31.07 -26.27 3.95
N THR A 28 -32.05 -26.93 3.39
CA THR A 28 -32.48 -26.88 1.99
C THR A 28 -33.27 -25.60 1.76
N VAL A 29 -32.86 -24.75 0.81
CA VAL A 29 -33.72 -23.73 0.19
C VAL A 29 -33.41 -23.59 -1.30
N HIS A 30 -34.47 -23.43 -2.08
CA HIS A 30 -34.67 -23.55 -3.51
C HIS A 30 -33.89 -22.56 -4.40
N LEU A 31 -33.64 -23.06 -5.63
CA LEU A 31 -33.18 -22.33 -6.83
C LEU A 31 -34.10 -21.17 -7.20
N LEU A 32 -33.48 -20.07 -7.64
CA LEU A 32 -33.96 -19.24 -8.74
C LEU A 32 -32.75 -18.74 -9.57
N LEU A 33 -32.75 -19.14 -10.83
CA LEU A 33 -31.82 -18.70 -11.89
C LEU A 33 -32.03 -17.23 -12.22
N TRP A 34 -30.97 -16.43 -12.23
CA TRP A 34 -30.81 -15.28 -13.14
C TRP A 34 -29.35 -15.15 -13.54
N GLY A 35 -29.12 -15.37 -14.83
CA GLY A 35 -27.81 -15.21 -15.43
C GLY A 35 -27.46 -13.73 -15.63
N ILE A 36 -26.27 -13.35 -15.21
CA ILE A 36 -25.63 -12.12 -15.65
C ILE A 36 -24.20 -12.46 -16.09
N LEU A 37 -23.93 -12.28 -17.37
CA LEU A 37 -22.59 -12.25 -17.94
C LEU A 37 -21.79 -11.14 -17.25
N LEU A 38 -20.72 -11.47 -16.55
CA LEU A 38 -19.71 -10.52 -16.14
C LEU A 38 -18.44 -10.75 -16.95
N LEU A 39 -18.23 -9.81 -17.87
CA LEU A 39 -16.97 -9.60 -18.58
C LEU A 39 -15.85 -9.30 -17.56
N SER A 40 -14.77 -10.05 -17.67
CA SER A 40 -13.54 -9.89 -16.90
C SER A 40 -12.89 -8.56 -17.26
N ALA A 41 -13.01 -7.55 -16.40
CA ALA A 41 -12.25 -6.32 -16.47
C ALA A 41 -11.05 -6.44 -15.52
N CYS A 42 -9.85 -6.41 -16.08
CA CYS A 42 -8.61 -6.32 -15.32
C CYS A 42 -8.63 -5.11 -14.38
N ASN A 43 -8.22 -5.37 -13.16
CA ASN A 43 -8.38 -4.52 -11.99
C ASN A 43 -7.44 -3.29 -12.01
N SER A 44 -7.97 -2.16 -12.48
CA SER A 44 -7.42 -0.82 -12.26
C SER A 44 -8.04 -0.12 -11.03
N ASN A 45 -8.64 -0.88 -10.12
CA ASN A 45 -9.50 -0.35 -9.06
C ASN A 45 -8.78 0.25 -7.83
N GLY A 46 -7.47 0.06 -7.66
CA GLY A 46 -6.75 0.65 -6.53
C GLY A 46 -6.67 2.18 -6.59
N GLN A 47 -6.45 2.74 -7.77
CA GLN A 47 -6.33 4.20 -7.94
C GLN A 47 -7.68 4.93 -7.96
N ASN A 48 -8.74 4.29 -8.48
CA ASN A 48 -10.07 4.89 -8.51
C ASN A 48 -10.73 4.96 -7.11
N ASN A 49 -10.38 4.08 -6.19
CA ASN A 49 -10.88 4.11 -4.82
C ASN A 49 -10.28 5.26 -4.00
N VAL A 50 -9.02 5.64 -4.24
CA VAL A 50 -8.38 6.79 -3.57
C VAL A 50 -9.00 8.10 -4.08
N VAL A 51 -9.23 8.23 -5.39
CA VAL A 51 -9.87 9.41 -5.99
C VAL A 51 -11.36 9.50 -5.60
N ASN A 52 -12.06 8.37 -5.52
CA ASN A 52 -13.46 8.34 -5.05
C ASN A 52 -13.58 8.59 -3.54
N ASN A 53 -12.58 8.19 -2.72
CA ASN A 53 -12.49 8.58 -1.31
C ASN A 53 -12.18 10.06 -1.11
N ILE A 54 -11.48 10.72 -2.05
CA ILE A 54 -11.32 12.19 -2.05
C ILE A 54 -12.65 12.86 -2.38
N LYS A 55 -13.47 12.27 -3.25
CA LYS A 55 -14.83 12.74 -3.57
C LYS A 55 -15.83 12.53 -2.43
N SER A 56 -15.64 11.48 -1.60
CA SER A 56 -16.46 11.20 -0.41
C SER A 56 -15.89 11.79 0.88
N MET A 57 -14.62 12.20 0.90
CA MET A 57 -14.19 13.21 1.86
C MET A 57 -14.88 14.49 1.40
N GLU A 58 -15.99 14.73 2.02
CA GLU A 58 -16.61 16.03 1.98
C GLU A 58 -15.49 17.06 2.13
N ILE A 59 -15.10 17.68 1.00
CA ILE A 59 -14.47 18.98 1.00
C ILE A 59 -15.59 19.91 1.49
N ASN A 60 -16.07 19.62 2.69
CA ASN A 60 -17.15 20.33 3.36
C ASN A 60 -16.67 21.62 3.99
N ASP A 61 -15.43 22.02 3.66
CA ASP A 61 -14.98 23.36 4.03
C ASP A 61 -14.55 24.15 2.79
N THR A 62 -15.48 24.34 1.86
CA THR A 62 -15.34 25.25 0.72
C THR A 62 -15.08 26.69 1.18
N ASN A 63 -15.24 26.99 2.47
CA ASN A 63 -14.92 28.29 3.08
C ASN A 63 -13.44 28.45 3.44
N GLN A 64 -12.62 27.39 3.39
CA GLN A 64 -11.21 27.45 3.76
C GLN A 64 -10.33 28.05 2.65
N TYR A 65 -10.72 27.89 1.38
CA TYR A 65 -9.98 28.36 0.22
C TYR A 65 -10.77 29.43 -0.50
N ILE A 66 -10.28 30.67 -0.50
CA ILE A 66 -11.04 31.82 -0.99
C ILE A 66 -10.28 32.47 -2.15
N LYS A 67 -10.98 32.67 -3.28
CA LYS A 67 -10.47 33.55 -4.34
C LYS A 67 -10.44 35.00 -3.82
N ARG A 68 -9.25 35.61 -3.87
CA ARG A 68 -9.01 36.97 -3.42
C ARG A 68 -9.11 37.98 -4.55
N ASP A 69 -9.52 39.21 -4.23
CA ASP A 69 -9.49 40.29 -5.20
C ASP A 69 -8.06 40.78 -5.50
N ASP A 70 -7.89 41.51 -6.59
CA ASP A 70 -6.59 41.99 -7.08
C ASP A 70 -5.90 42.91 -6.03
N ALA A 71 -6.63 43.78 -5.34
CA ALA A 71 -6.07 44.68 -4.36
C ALA A 71 -5.50 43.92 -3.14
N THR A 72 -6.14 42.82 -2.74
CA THR A 72 -5.69 41.94 -1.68
C THR A 72 -4.46 41.16 -2.14
N LEU A 73 -4.44 40.59 -3.38
CA LEU A 73 -3.30 39.89 -3.94
C LEU A 73 -2.05 40.77 -4.03
N ARG A 74 -2.19 42.03 -4.47
CA ARG A 74 -1.07 43.00 -4.50
C ARG A 74 -0.46 43.33 -3.14
N LYS A 75 -1.25 43.25 -2.08
CA LYS A 75 -0.74 43.45 -0.71
C LYS A 75 -0.10 42.20 -0.11
N MET A 76 -0.57 41.05 -0.52
CA MET A 76 -0.20 39.75 0.05
C MET A 76 1.03 39.14 -0.64
N LEU A 77 1.15 39.29 -1.96
CA LEU A 77 2.17 38.71 -2.78
C LEU A 77 3.36 39.66 -2.96
N THR A 78 4.56 39.08 -3.15
CA THR A 78 5.69 39.85 -3.69
C THR A 78 5.42 40.27 -5.14
N ALA A 79 6.16 41.24 -5.63
CA ALA A 79 6.02 41.70 -7.03
C ALA A 79 6.24 40.52 -8.02
N GLU A 80 7.20 39.63 -7.73
CA GLU A 80 7.48 38.44 -8.55
C GLU A 80 6.35 37.42 -8.48
N GLN A 81 5.85 37.08 -7.29
CA GLN A 81 4.73 36.16 -7.12
C GLN A 81 3.45 36.69 -7.81
N TYR A 82 3.22 37.98 -7.73
CA TYR A 82 2.10 38.61 -8.43
C TYR A 82 2.27 38.54 -9.96
N ALA A 83 3.47 38.86 -10.47
CA ALA A 83 3.75 38.74 -11.91
C ALA A 83 3.57 37.31 -12.42
N ILE A 84 4.05 36.31 -11.67
CA ILE A 84 3.89 34.91 -12.00
C ILE A 84 2.41 34.52 -12.01
N THR A 85 1.71 34.74 -10.91
CA THR A 85 0.35 34.21 -10.73
C THR A 85 -0.72 34.96 -11.52
N GLN A 86 -0.56 36.28 -11.71
CA GLN A 86 -1.57 37.15 -12.33
C GLN A 86 -1.22 37.62 -13.75
N GLN A 87 0.06 37.58 -14.13
CA GLN A 87 0.54 38.09 -15.45
C GLN A 87 1.26 37.00 -16.26
N ALA A 88 1.16 35.73 -15.83
CA ALA A 88 1.79 34.57 -16.48
C ALA A 88 3.31 34.72 -16.72
N ALA A 89 4.01 35.42 -15.83
CA ALA A 89 5.47 35.48 -15.85
C ALA A 89 6.07 34.13 -15.43
N THR A 90 7.35 33.93 -15.77
CA THR A 90 8.12 32.73 -15.38
C THR A 90 9.32 33.17 -14.57
N GLU A 91 9.56 32.54 -13.42
CA GLU A 91 10.74 32.76 -12.58
C GLU A 91 12.02 32.17 -13.23
N HIS A 92 13.19 32.54 -12.73
CA HIS A 92 14.46 32.04 -13.23
C HIS A 92 14.65 30.56 -12.84
N PRO A 93 15.18 29.70 -13.76
CA PRO A 93 15.45 28.31 -13.46
C PRO A 93 16.60 28.18 -12.45
N PHE A 94 16.62 27.10 -11.67
CA PHE A 94 17.66 26.71 -10.71
C PHE A 94 17.90 27.68 -9.53
N THR A 95 17.18 28.78 -9.46
CA THR A 95 17.36 29.78 -8.38
C THR A 95 16.09 29.99 -7.55
N ASN A 96 15.06 29.24 -7.82
CA ASN A 96 13.78 29.35 -7.17
C ASN A 96 13.70 28.49 -5.89
N ALA A 97 12.73 28.76 -5.04
CA ALA A 97 12.66 28.24 -3.67
C ALA A 97 12.42 26.72 -3.60
N TYR A 98 11.75 26.11 -4.59
CA TYR A 98 11.25 24.75 -4.45
C TYR A 98 11.80 23.76 -5.51
N ASP A 99 12.73 24.13 -6.38
CA ASP A 99 13.39 23.21 -7.30
C ASP A 99 13.97 22.01 -6.52
N HIS A 100 14.75 22.29 -5.47
CA HIS A 100 15.38 21.29 -4.62
C HIS A 100 14.69 21.05 -3.26
N GLU A 101 13.41 21.41 -3.11
CA GLU A 101 12.63 21.10 -1.91
C GLU A 101 11.99 19.71 -2.03
N PHE A 102 12.55 18.71 -1.34
CA PHE A 102 12.08 17.30 -1.37
C PHE A 102 11.60 16.78 -0.02
N ARG A 103 11.48 17.64 1.01
CA ARG A 103 10.88 17.21 2.27
C ARG A 103 9.43 16.78 2.07
N PRO A 104 8.93 15.80 2.86
CA PRO A 104 7.51 15.46 2.85
C PRO A 104 6.62 16.66 3.16
N GLY A 105 5.54 16.83 2.38
CA GLY A 105 4.62 17.93 2.56
C GLY A 105 3.70 18.17 1.37
N ILE A 106 2.98 19.29 1.42
CA ILE A 106 1.99 19.68 0.42
C ILE A 106 2.33 21.04 -0.18
N TYR A 107 2.10 21.19 -1.48
CA TYR A 107 2.23 22.43 -2.22
C TYR A 107 0.84 22.97 -2.52
N VAL A 108 0.56 24.21 -2.07
CA VAL A 108 -0.74 24.85 -2.22
C VAL A 108 -0.61 26.11 -3.07
N ASP A 109 -1.69 26.51 -3.73
CA ASP A 109 -1.79 27.78 -4.45
C ASP A 109 -1.51 28.94 -3.48
N ILE A 110 -0.52 29.76 -3.77
CA ILE A 110 -0.14 30.87 -2.90
C ILE A 110 -1.24 31.95 -2.81
N THR A 111 -2.11 32.04 -3.81
CA THR A 111 -3.17 33.04 -3.88
C THR A 111 -4.40 32.67 -3.05
N THR A 112 -4.74 31.38 -2.96
CA THR A 112 -5.99 30.89 -2.34
C THR A 112 -5.75 29.95 -1.17
N GLY A 113 -4.61 29.28 -1.10
CA GLY A 113 -4.35 28.16 -0.21
C GLY A 113 -4.90 26.82 -0.70
N GLN A 114 -5.49 26.75 -1.92
CA GLN A 114 -5.99 25.50 -2.49
C GLN A 114 -4.86 24.47 -2.62
N PRO A 115 -5.04 23.21 -2.12
CA PRO A 115 -4.07 22.13 -2.32
C PRO A 115 -3.91 21.82 -3.80
N LEU A 116 -2.66 21.66 -4.28
CA LEU A 116 -2.38 21.40 -5.69
C LEU A 116 -1.55 20.14 -5.91
N PHE A 117 -0.41 20.02 -5.20
CA PHE A 117 0.53 18.91 -5.40
C PHE A 117 1.04 18.35 -4.07
N LEU A 118 1.46 17.07 -4.08
CA LEU A 118 2.13 16.41 -2.97
C LEU A 118 3.62 16.23 -3.26
N SER A 119 4.45 16.25 -2.22
CA SER A 119 5.88 15.94 -2.35
C SER A 119 6.15 14.53 -2.83
N SER A 120 5.26 13.56 -2.61
CA SER A 120 5.35 12.18 -3.10
C SER A 120 5.27 12.08 -4.64
N ASP A 121 4.66 13.07 -5.28
CA ASP A 121 4.58 13.16 -6.74
C ASP A 121 5.64 14.06 -7.36
N LYS A 122 6.46 14.73 -6.51
CA LYS A 122 7.59 15.55 -6.94
C LYS A 122 8.81 14.69 -7.30
N TYR A 123 9.56 15.12 -8.30
CA TYR A 123 10.82 14.48 -8.69
C TYR A 123 11.80 15.51 -9.29
N ASP A 124 13.08 15.16 -9.30
CA ASP A 124 14.10 15.97 -9.98
C ASP A 124 14.06 15.68 -11.48
N SER A 125 13.60 16.65 -12.24
CA SER A 125 13.55 16.58 -13.71
C SER A 125 14.75 17.25 -14.38
N GLY A 126 15.60 17.94 -13.61
CA GLY A 126 16.72 18.72 -14.12
C GLY A 126 16.31 19.97 -14.92
N CYS A 127 15.00 20.37 -14.93
CA CYS A 127 14.53 21.52 -15.69
C CYS A 127 14.76 22.87 -15.01
N GLY A 128 15.09 22.87 -13.71
CA GLY A 128 15.34 24.07 -12.91
C GLY A 128 14.09 24.67 -12.27
N TRP A 129 12.96 23.97 -12.29
CA TRP A 129 11.72 24.30 -11.62
C TRP A 129 11.15 23.07 -10.89
N PRO A 130 10.32 23.25 -9.85
CA PRO A 130 9.59 22.15 -9.25
C PRO A 130 8.82 21.35 -10.29
N ALA A 131 9.09 20.04 -10.36
CA ALA A 131 8.44 19.14 -11.30
C ALA A 131 7.62 18.07 -10.57
N PHE A 132 6.37 17.89 -10.98
CA PHE A 132 5.45 16.91 -10.41
C PHE A 132 4.93 15.98 -11.50
N SER A 133 4.71 14.72 -11.16
CA SER A 133 4.15 13.73 -12.10
C SER A 133 2.63 13.87 -12.26
N ARG A 134 1.95 14.46 -11.27
CA ARG A 134 0.50 14.71 -11.28
C ARG A 134 0.09 15.71 -10.21
N PRO A 135 -1.06 16.40 -10.35
CA PRO A 135 -1.72 17.11 -9.27
C PRO A 135 -2.39 16.12 -8.29
N ILE A 136 -2.80 16.60 -7.11
CA ILE A 136 -3.62 15.82 -6.14
C ILE A 136 -4.93 15.35 -6.79
N SER A 137 -5.55 16.20 -7.59
CA SER A 137 -6.69 15.88 -8.47
C SER A 137 -6.67 16.80 -9.68
N ASN A 138 -7.05 16.29 -10.85
CA ASN A 138 -7.21 17.10 -12.05
C ASN A 138 -8.33 18.14 -11.91
N ASP A 139 -9.27 17.94 -10.97
CA ASP A 139 -10.32 18.92 -10.65
C ASP A 139 -9.79 20.19 -9.95
N LEU A 140 -8.53 20.23 -9.54
CA LEU A 140 -7.92 21.38 -8.84
C LEU A 140 -7.19 22.34 -9.78
N ILE A 141 -7.03 21.94 -11.04
CA ILE A 141 -6.33 22.71 -12.06
C ILE A 141 -7.20 22.86 -13.31
N THR A 142 -6.81 23.80 -14.17
CA THR A 142 -7.31 23.97 -15.54
C THR A 142 -6.13 24.03 -16.50
N GLU A 143 -6.33 23.52 -17.72
CA GLU A 143 -5.31 23.50 -18.76
C GLU A 143 -5.76 24.37 -19.94
N HIS A 144 -4.86 25.19 -20.44
CA HIS A 144 -5.13 26.14 -21.53
C HIS A 144 -4.00 26.04 -22.58
N THR A 145 -4.36 26.24 -23.86
CA THR A 145 -3.35 26.35 -24.92
C THR A 145 -2.62 27.69 -24.79
N ASP A 146 -1.30 27.63 -24.63
CA ASP A 146 -0.42 28.80 -24.67
C ASP A 146 0.36 28.85 -25.97
N LEU A 147 0.17 29.93 -26.75
CA LEU A 147 0.82 30.22 -28.02
C LEU A 147 1.90 31.30 -27.90
N SER A 148 2.25 31.72 -26.72
CA SER A 148 3.26 32.75 -26.47
C SER A 148 4.66 32.30 -26.86
N HIS A 149 5.56 33.24 -27.06
CA HIS A 149 6.98 33.03 -27.40
C HIS A 149 7.22 32.15 -28.65
N GLY A 150 6.24 32.07 -29.58
CA GLY A 150 6.36 31.25 -30.79
C GLY A 150 6.32 29.73 -30.56
N MET A 151 5.87 29.29 -29.37
CA MET A 151 5.73 27.90 -28.98
C MET A 151 4.25 27.54 -28.79
N THR A 152 3.93 26.25 -28.93
CA THR A 152 2.63 25.71 -28.51
C THR A 152 2.85 24.86 -27.27
N ARG A 153 2.30 25.30 -26.14
CA ARG A 153 2.43 24.63 -24.83
C ARG A 153 1.07 24.48 -24.18
N THR A 154 0.97 23.67 -23.13
CA THR A 154 -0.21 23.57 -22.27
C THR A 154 0.07 24.29 -20.95
N GLU A 155 -0.55 25.46 -20.77
CA GLU A 155 -0.53 26.23 -19.53
C GLU A 155 -1.35 25.51 -18.46
N VAL A 156 -0.87 25.50 -17.24
CA VAL A 156 -1.59 25.01 -16.06
C VAL A 156 -1.91 26.15 -15.14
N ARG A 157 -3.19 26.27 -14.75
CA ARG A 157 -3.68 27.29 -13.80
C ARG A 157 -4.39 26.62 -12.63
N SER A 158 -4.38 27.25 -11.45
CA SER A 158 -5.22 26.80 -10.35
C SER A 158 -6.70 27.07 -10.63
N LYS A 159 -7.57 26.09 -10.37
CA LYS A 159 -8.99 26.20 -10.74
C LYS A 159 -9.72 27.26 -9.92
N LEU A 160 -9.46 27.37 -8.62
CA LEU A 160 -10.12 28.32 -7.75
C LEU A 160 -9.58 29.73 -7.90
N GLY A 161 -8.25 29.88 -7.89
CA GLY A 161 -7.56 31.17 -7.97
C GLY A 161 -7.48 31.75 -9.37
N ASP A 162 -7.57 30.89 -10.38
CA ASP A 162 -7.22 31.20 -11.76
C ASP A 162 -5.78 31.75 -11.87
N ALA A 163 -4.91 31.32 -10.97
CA ALA A 163 -3.51 31.72 -10.92
C ALA A 163 -2.70 30.89 -11.92
N HIS A 164 -1.86 31.55 -12.73
CA HIS A 164 -0.88 30.85 -13.55
C HIS A 164 0.09 30.08 -12.66
N LEU A 165 0.25 28.77 -12.91
CA LEU A 165 1.15 27.89 -12.16
C LEU A 165 2.42 27.58 -12.95
N GLY A 166 2.27 27.30 -14.24
CA GLY A 166 3.34 26.83 -15.12
C GLY A 166 2.78 26.10 -16.33
N HIS A 167 3.44 25.01 -16.74
CA HIS A 167 3.06 24.25 -17.92
C HIS A 167 3.17 22.74 -17.66
N VAL A 168 2.40 21.95 -18.41
CA VAL A 168 2.48 20.49 -18.41
C VAL A 168 3.06 19.99 -19.74
N PHE A 169 3.93 18.98 -19.65
CA PHE A 169 4.64 18.34 -20.76
C PHE A 169 4.45 16.82 -20.71
N ASN A 170 4.61 16.15 -21.87
CA ASN A 170 4.45 14.69 -22.01
C ASN A 170 5.80 13.92 -21.94
N ASP A 171 6.79 14.48 -21.27
CA ASP A 171 8.14 13.94 -21.14
C ASP A 171 8.49 13.52 -19.70
N GLY A 172 7.47 13.31 -18.86
CA GLY A 172 7.60 12.86 -17.48
C GLY A 172 7.86 11.34 -17.36
N PRO A 173 8.03 10.84 -16.13
CA PRO A 173 8.28 9.43 -15.84
C PRO A 173 7.12 8.55 -16.36
N ARG A 174 7.42 7.60 -17.25
CA ARG A 174 6.40 6.74 -17.87
C ARG A 174 5.65 5.88 -16.86
N GLU A 175 6.34 5.41 -15.85
CA GLU A 175 5.78 4.62 -14.74
C GLU A 175 4.82 5.43 -13.83
N LYS A 176 4.89 6.77 -13.90
CA LYS A 176 4.00 7.70 -13.19
C LYS A 176 2.98 8.40 -14.10
N GLY A 177 2.75 7.88 -15.32
CA GLY A 177 1.75 8.42 -16.24
C GLY A 177 2.32 9.31 -17.36
N GLY A 178 3.65 9.54 -17.41
CA GLY A 178 4.32 10.22 -18.52
C GLY A 178 4.17 11.73 -18.57
N GLN A 179 3.49 12.36 -17.59
CA GLN A 179 3.33 13.82 -17.52
C GLN A 179 4.37 14.46 -16.60
N ARG A 180 4.78 15.69 -16.96
CA ARG A 180 5.64 16.54 -16.14
C ARG A 180 4.98 17.91 -15.99
N TYR A 181 4.45 18.16 -14.80
CA TYR A 181 3.97 19.49 -14.39
C TYR A 181 5.14 20.31 -13.92
N CYS A 182 5.60 21.26 -14.74
CA CYS A 182 6.70 22.17 -14.47
C CYS A 182 6.13 23.47 -13.91
N ILE A 183 6.26 23.69 -12.61
CA ILE A 183 5.49 24.69 -11.87
C ILE A 183 6.43 25.75 -11.26
N ASN A 184 6.05 27.03 -11.34
CA ASN A 184 6.79 28.12 -10.72
C ASN A 184 6.72 28.01 -9.17
N SER A 185 7.83 28.08 -8.47
CA SER A 185 7.88 28.15 -7.01
C SER A 185 7.09 29.37 -6.50
N GLY A 186 7.17 30.49 -7.20
CA GLY A 186 6.46 31.72 -6.83
C GLY A 186 4.93 31.61 -6.89
N ALA A 187 4.38 30.59 -7.58
CA ALA A 187 2.95 30.30 -7.59
C ALA A 187 2.52 29.38 -6.42
N LEU A 188 3.47 28.83 -5.69
CA LEU A 188 3.24 27.83 -4.65
C LEU A 188 3.62 28.33 -3.26
N ARG A 189 3.01 27.72 -2.25
CA ARG A 189 3.48 27.71 -0.87
C ARG A 189 3.65 26.26 -0.42
N PHE A 190 4.85 25.90 0.00
CA PHE A 190 5.13 24.60 0.59
C PHE A 190 4.78 24.57 2.07
N ILE A 191 4.13 23.50 2.51
CA ILE A 191 3.79 23.24 3.91
C ILE A 191 4.38 21.87 4.27
N PRO A 192 5.41 21.84 5.15
CA PRO A 192 6.00 20.60 5.61
C PRO A 192 4.99 19.68 6.30
N GLU A 193 5.17 18.37 6.18
CA GLU A 193 4.28 17.36 6.75
C GLU A 193 3.92 17.62 8.21
N GLN A 194 4.91 17.95 9.05
CA GLN A 194 4.73 18.21 10.48
C GLN A 194 3.82 19.41 10.77
N GLU A 195 3.69 20.33 9.81
CA GLU A 195 2.87 21.53 9.93
C GLU A 195 1.49 21.37 9.27
N MET A 196 1.29 20.34 8.44
CA MET A 196 0.06 20.17 7.66
C MET A 196 -1.21 20.13 8.52
N ALA A 197 -1.19 19.36 9.62
CA ALA A 197 -2.35 19.27 10.51
C ALA A 197 -2.71 20.63 11.13
N LYS A 198 -1.71 21.38 11.61
CA LYS A 198 -1.88 22.71 12.21
C LYS A 198 -2.31 23.76 11.17
N ALA A 199 -1.85 23.61 9.93
CA ALA A 199 -2.17 24.52 8.84
C ALA A 199 -3.52 24.21 8.14
N GLY A 200 -4.28 23.21 8.62
CA GLY A 200 -5.58 22.83 8.08
C GLY A 200 -5.54 21.79 6.95
N TYR A 201 -4.37 21.20 6.66
CA TYR A 201 -4.18 20.20 5.60
C TYR A 201 -4.02 18.78 6.14
N GLY A 202 -4.40 18.51 7.39
CA GLY A 202 -4.24 17.19 8.04
C GLY A 202 -4.92 16.05 7.29
N ALA A 203 -6.04 16.33 6.61
CA ALA A 203 -6.76 15.36 5.79
C ALA A 203 -5.91 14.78 4.62
N TYR A 204 -4.90 15.51 4.16
CA TYR A 204 -4.02 15.13 3.05
C TYR A 204 -2.82 14.27 3.49
N LEU A 205 -2.55 14.12 4.79
CA LEU A 205 -1.44 13.30 5.30
C LEU A 205 -1.51 11.86 4.81
N LYS A 206 -2.71 11.27 4.75
CA LYS A 206 -2.93 9.92 4.22
C LYS A 206 -2.57 9.75 2.74
N LEU A 207 -2.50 10.85 1.97
CA LEU A 207 -2.11 10.83 0.56
C LEU A 207 -0.58 10.90 0.38
N LEU A 208 0.13 11.48 1.36
CA LEU A 208 1.59 11.46 1.39
C LEU A 208 2.14 10.06 1.64
N HIS A 209 1.45 9.30 2.50
CA HIS A 209 1.83 7.96 2.90
C HIS A 209 0.66 7.00 2.62
N PRO A 210 0.44 6.63 1.35
CA PRO A 210 -0.60 5.66 1.01
C PRO A 210 -0.31 4.34 1.73
N LEU A 211 -1.38 3.69 2.18
CA LEU A 211 -1.26 2.36 2.78
C LEU A 211 -0.57 1.41 1.79
N ARG A 212 0.26 0.53 2.31
CA ARG A 212 0.98 -0.48 1.56
C ARG A 212 0.54 -1.87 1.97
N THR A 213 0.67 -2.82 1.07
CA THR A 213 0.27 -4.20 1.30
C THR A 213 1.43 -5.15 1.08
N ILE A 214 1.62 -6.08 2.02
CA ILE A 214 2.54 -7.21 1.92
C ILE A 214 1.81 -8.50 2.29
N TYR A 215 2.21 -9.63 1.73
CA TYR A 215 1.61 -10.93 1.96
C TYR A 215 2.60 -11.83 2.69
N LEU A 216 2.23 -12.30 3.89
CA LEU A 216 3.14 -12.99 4.79
C LEU A 216 2.58 -14.36 5.19
N ALA A 217 3.28 -15.41 4.76
CA ALA A 217 2.99 -16.79 5.13
C ALA A 217 3.84 -17.19 6.34
N GLY A 218 3.23 -17.59 7.44
CA GLY A 218 3.91 -17.83 8.73
C GLY A 218 3.36 -19.04 9.49
N GLY A 219 3.01 -20.13 8.81
CA GLY A 219 2.30 -21.27 9.39
C GLY A 219 0.79 -21.05 9.40
N CYS A 220 0.09 -21.56 10.41
CA CYS A 220 -1.36 -21.35 10.55
C CYS A 220 -1.69 -19.86 10.56
N PHE A 221 -2.49 -19.43 9.59
CA PHE A 221 -2.80 -18.01 9.39
C PHE A 221 -3.65 -17.38 10.50
N TRP A 222 -4.34 -18.16 11.34
CA TRP A 222 -5.10 -17.61 12.49
C TRP A 222 -4.18 -16.92 13.52
N GLY A 223 -3.08 -17.59 13.91
CA GLY A 223 -2.10 -17.02 14.82
C GLY A 223 -1.31 -15.89 14.17
N THR A 224 -0.95 -16.05 12.89
CA THR A 224 -0.20 -15.07 12.11
C THR A 224 -1.03 -13.79 11.91
N GLU A 225 -2.31 -13.89 11.56
CA GLU A 225 -3.22 -12.75 11.47
C GLU A 225 -3.34 -12.01 12.79
N HIS A 226 -3.65 -12.74 13.87
CA HIS A 226 -3.81 -12.13 15.19
C HIS A 226 -2.53 -11.43 15.66
N PHE A 227 -1.36 -11.97 15.29
CA PHE A 227 -0.07 -11.34 15.56
C PHE A 227 0.07 -9.99 14.84
N PHE A 228 -0.17 -9.93 13.54
CA PHE A 228 -0.03 -8.69 12.77
C PHE A 228 -1.03 -7.62 13.19
N LYS A 229 -2.24 -7.99 13.55
CA LYS A 229 -3.27 -7.06 14.08
C LYS A 229 -2.85 -6.34 15.36
N GLN A 230 -1.90 -6.87 16.13
CA GLN A 230 -1.38 -6.20 17.34
C GLN A 230 -0.37 -5.09 17.03
N ILE A 231 0.21 -5.05 15.83
CA ILE A 231 1.30 -4.13 15.48
C ILE A 231 0.73 -2.75 15.18
N GLN A 232 1.24 -1.74 15.90
CA GLN A 232 0.88 -0.36 15.63
C GLN A 232 1.29 0.02 14.19
N GLY A 233 0.35 0.51 13.39
CA GLY A 233 0.56 0.86 11.99
C GLY A 233 -0.06 -0.13 11.01
N VAL A 234 -0.37 -1.37 11.41
CA VAL A 234 -1.20 -2.28 10.63
C VAL A 234 -2.65 -1.77 10.68
N LYS A 235 -3.29 -1.63 9.52
CA LYS A 235 -4.63 -1.05 9.37
C LYS A 235 -5.69 -2.09 9.07
N ALA A 236 -5.32 -3.12 8.29
CA ALA A 236 -6.20 -4.22 7.96
C ALA A 236 -5.40 -5.51 7.76
N THR A 237 -6.05 -6.64 7.97
CA THR A 237 -5.54 -7.97 7.65
C THR A 237 -6.63 -8.78 6.96
N GLN A 238 -6.22 -9.71 6.09
CA GLN A 238 -7.10 -10.70 5.50
C GLN A 238 -6.35 -12.02 5.38
N VAL A 239 -6.93 -13.13 5.86
CA VAL A 239 -6.33 -14.45 5.66
C VAL A 239 -6.77 -15.06 4.36
N GLY A 240 -5.87 -15.82 3.72
CA GLY A 240 -6.11 -16.43 2.43
C GLY A 240 -5.03 -17.39 2.00
N TYR A 241 -5.06 -17.73 0.74
CA TYR A 241 -4.20 -18.72 0.09
C TYR A 241 -3.40 -18.06 -1.02
N ALA A 242 -2.06 -18.07 -0.90
CA ALA A 242 -1.17 -17.41 -1.86
C ALA A 242 -0.29 -18.38 -2.66
N ASN A 243 0.04 -17.96 -3.88
CA ASN A 243 1.06 -18.55 -4.76
C ASN A 243 0.87 -20.03 -5.08
N GLY A 244 -0.38 -20.47 -5.19
CA GLY A 244 -0.72 -21.80 -5.69
C GLY A 244 -1.02 -21.83 -7.20
N HIS A 245 -1.47 -22.99 -7.69
CA HIS A 245 -1.69 -23.22 -9.12
C HIS A 245 -3.14 -23.60 -9.47
N LYS A 246 -4.07 -23.52 -8.51
CA LYS A 246 -5.49 -23.79 -8.72
C LYS A 246 -6.30 -22.48 -8.64
N ALA A 247 -7.28 -22.29 -9.53
CA ALA A 247 -8.23 -21.19 -9.41
C ALA A 247 -9.28 -21.49 -8.31
N HIS A 248 -9.58 -20.49 -7.48
CA HIS A 248 -10.58 -20.54 -6.44
C HIS A 248 -10.49 -21.78 -5.53
N PRO A 249 -9.36 -21.99 -4.82
CA PRO A 249 -9.22 -23.11 -3.90
C PRO A 249 -10.13 -22.91 -2.69
N ASN A 250 -10.54 -24.03 -2.08
CA ASN A 250 -11.12 -24.04 -0.74
C ASN A 250 -10.14 -24.63 0.26
N TYR A 251 -10.43 -24.48 1.56
CA TYR A 251 -9.56 -24.93 2.65
C TYR A 251 -9.23 -26.42 2.57
N GLU A 252 -10.23 -27.28 2.31
CA GLU A 252 -10.03 -28.73 2.24
C GLU A 252 -9.04 -29.12 1.14
N GLU A 253 -9.09 -28.44 0.00
CA GLU A 253 -8.18 -28.67 -1.12
C GLU A 253 -6.75 -28.20 -0.80
N VAL A 254 -6.60 -27.04 -0.13
CA VAL A 254 -5.30 -26.54 0.32
C VAL A 254 -4.65 -27.51 1.29
N CYS A 255 -5.41 -28.11 2.20
CA CYS A 255 -4.94 -29.13 3.14
C CYS A 255 -4.48 -30.44 2.49
N THR A 256 -4.70 -30.63 1.20
CA THR A 256 -4.21 -31.86 0.49
C THR A 256 -2.75 -31.80 0.11
N ASP A 257 -2.04 -30.70 0.30
CA ASP A 257 -0.69 -30.42 -0.21
C ASP A 257 -0.58 -30.40 -1.77
N LYS A 258 -1.70 -30.51 -2.50
CA LYS A 258 -1.69 -30.66 -3.97
C LYS A 258 -1.93 -29.35 -4.72
N THR A 259 -2.37 -28.31 -4.06
CA THR A 259 -2.70 -27.02 -4.68
C THR A 259 -1.52 -26.06 -4.75
N GLY A 260 -0.46 -26.34 -3.97
CA GLY A 260 0.73 -25.49 -3.89
C GLY A 260 0.52 -24.14 -3.18
N PHE A 261 -0.66 -23.89 -2.59
CA PHE A 261 -0.93 -22.68 -1.83
C PHE A 261 -0.26 -22.67 -0.46
N ALA A 262 0.16 -21.47 -0.01
CA ALA A 262 0.49 -21.20 1.37
C ALA A 262 -0.68 -20.51 2.09
N GLU A 263 -0.94 -20.88 3.34
CA GLU A 263 -1.73 -20.08 4.25
C GLU A 263 -1.01 -18.75 4.48
N THR A 264 -1.65 -17.65 4.14
CA THR A 264 -1.01 -16.33 4.02
C THR A 264 -1.91 -15.26 4.59
N VAL A 265 -1.31 -14.28 5.25
CA VAL A 265 -1.98 -13.06 5.71
C VAL A 265 -1.62 -11.93 4.75
N GLU A 266 -2.63 -11.32 4.14
CA GLU A 266 -2.53 -10.00 3.54
C GLU A 266 -2.47 -8.97 4.67
N VAL A 267 -1.44 -8.13 4.69
CA VAL A 267 -1.20 -7.12 5.72
C VAL A 267 -1.18 -5.75 5.06
N GLU A 268 -2.21 -4.95 5.31
CA GLU A 268 -2.25 -3.54 4.91
C GLU A 268 -1.72 -2.68 6.06
N TYR A 269 -0.72 -1.86 5.78
CA TYR A 269 -0.02 -1.08 6.79
C TYR A 269 0.28 0.36 6.35
N ASP A 270 0.41 1.24 7.33
CA ASP A 270 0.78 2.65 7.18
C ASP A 270 2.31 2.77 7.26
N PRO A 271 3.02 3.03 6.14
CA PRO A 271 4.47 3.08 6.12
C PRO A 271 5.07 4.25 6.92
N SER A 272 4.26 5.25 7.28
CA SER A 272 4.68 6.35 8.16
C SER A 272 4.72 5.95 9.65
N VAL A 273 4.03 4.86 10.01
CA VAL A 273 3.93 4.36 11.39
C VAL A 273 4.76 3.09 11.59
N VAL A 274 4.77 2.21 10.59
CA VAL A 274 5.55 0.96 10.59
C VAL A 274 6.19 0.74 9.23
N SER A 275 7.54 0.74 9.18
CA SER A 275 8.25 0.47 7.92
C SER A 275 8.22 -1.01 7.57
N LEU A 276 8.34 -1.35 6.27
CA LEU A 276 8.43 -2.75 5.83
C LEU A 276 9.57 -3.52 6.52
N PRO A 277 10.81 -3.00 6.61
CA PRO A 277 11.87 -3.72 7.33
C PRO A 277 11.50 -4.01 8.79
N PHE A 278 10.92 -3.06 9.52
CA PHE A 278 10.52 -3.28 10.90
C PHE A 278 9.37 -4.29 11.03
N LEU A 279 8.40 -4.25 10.12
CA LEU A 279 7.32 -5.25 10.05
C LEU A 279 7.87 -6.66 9.82
N LEU A 280 8.86 -6.80 8.91
CA LEU A 280 9.53 -8.06 8.64
C LEU A 280 10.39 -8.53 9.82
N ASP A 281 11.07 -7.63 10.54
CA ASP A 281 11.78 -8.00 11.79
C ASP A 281 10.84 -8.60 12.83
N LEU A 282 9.61 -8.10 12.93
CA LEU A 282 8.58 -8.67 13.81
C LEU A 282 8.07 -10.02 13.29
N TYR A 283 7.89 -10.16 11.97
CA TYR A 283 7.53 -11.42 11.32
C TYR A 283 8.54 -12.52 11.64
N PHE A 284 9.85 -12.25 11.53
CA PHE A 284 10.90 -13.23 11.85
C PHE A 284 10.91 -13.66 13.34
N LYS A 285 10.35 -12.87 14.24
CA LYS A 285 10.17 -13.27 15.64
C LYS A 285 8.98 -14.19 15.84
N ALA A 286 8.02 -14.18 14.93
CA ALA A 286 6.81 -15.00 15.00
C ALA A 286 6.96 -16.37 14.34
N ILE A 287 8.01 -16.61 13.55
CA ILE A 287 8.22 -17.85 12.80
C ILE A 287 9.52 -18.57 13.23
N ASP A 288 9.61 -19.87 12.90
CA ASP A 288 10.89 -20.57 12.76
C ASP A 288 11.30 -20.50 11.28
N PRO A 289 12.21 -19.57 10.91
CA PRO A 289 12.54 -19.33 9.51
C PRO A 289 13.44 -20.43 8.91
N THR A 290 13.90 -21.40 9.70
CA THR A 290 14.74 -22.53 9.26
C THR A 290 13.94 -23.82 9.07
N SER A 291 12.62 -23.77 9.26
CA SER A 291 11.74 -24.92 9.20
C SER A 291 11.01 -25.02 7.85
N LEU A 292 11.32 -26.01 7.05
CA LEU A 292 10.67 -26.25 5.78
C LEU A 292 9.29 -26.88 5.97
N ASN A 293 8.25 -26.27 5.37
CA ASN A 293 6.86 -26.75 5.36
C ASN A 293 6.29 -27.10 6.75
N ARG A 294 6.71 -26.34 7.76
CA ARG A 294 6.29 -26.58 9.14
C ARG A 294 6.44 -25.34 10.01
N GLN A 295 5.42 -25.08 10.84
CA GLN A 295 5.53 -24.13 11.96
C GLN A 295 4.89 -24.73 13.21
N GLY A 296 5.66 -24.82 14.29
CA GLY A 296 5.21 -25.49 15.51
C GLY A 296 4.77 -26.94 15.27
N ASN A 297 3.50 -27.23 15.53
CA ASN A 297 2.90 -28.54 15.33
C ASN A 297 2.27 -28.73 13.93
N ASP A 298 2.06 -27.63 13.20
CA ASP A 298 1.43 -27.63 11.90
C ASP A 298 2.43 -28.08 10.83
N ARG A 299 2.05 -29.08 10.03
CA ARG A 299 2.90 -29.69 9.00
C ARG A 299 2.15 -29.79 7.69
N GLY A 300 2.80 -29.42 6.60
CA GLY A 300 2.30 -29.42 5.25
C GLY A 300 2.84 -28.23 4.47
N THR A 301 2.78 -28.29 3.13
CA THR A 301 3.28 -27.23 2.25
C THR A 301 2.54 -25.92 2.45
N GLN A 302 1.27 -25.98 2.90
CA GLN A 302 0.47 -24.79 3.21
C GLN A 302 1.00 -24.00 4.42
N TYR A 303 1.78 -24.63 5.30
CA TYR A 303 2.36 -23.98 6.49
C TYR A 303 3.82 -23.53 6.28
N ARG A 304 4.27 -23.45 5.02
CA ARG A 304 5.58 -22.88 4.71
C ARG A 304 5.63 -21.40 5.01
N THR A 305 6.82 -20.87 5.24
CA THR A 305 7.06 -19.46 5.45
C THR A 305 7.34 -18.75 4.13
N GLY A 306 6.86 -17.52 3.99
CA GLY A 306 7.06 -16.74 2.77
C GLY A 306 6.73 -15.27 2.89
N ILE A 307 7.40 -14.46 2.08
CA ILE A 307 7.20 -13.03 1.89
C ILE A 307 6.87 -12.81 0.42
N TYR A 308 5.62 -12.44 0.12
CA TYR A 308 5.15 -12.24 -1.25
C TYR A 308 4.85 -10.76 -1.47
N TYR A 309 5.53 -10.15 -2.44
CA TYR A 309 5.44 -8.72 -2.73
C TYR A 309 4.68 -8.44 -4.03
N THR A 310 4.00 -7.30 -4.09
CA THR A 310 3.31 -6.78 -5.28
C THR A 310 4.11 -5.66 -5.94
N ASP A 311 4.89 -4.91 -5.15
CA ASP A 311 5.76 -3.83 -5.64
C ASP A 311 7.22 -4.31 -5.69
N LYS A 312 7.84 -4.25 -6.87
CA LYS A 312 9.26 -4.61 -7.05
C LYS A 312 10.20 -3.73 -6.25
N ALA A 313 9.79 -2.52 -5.90
CA ALA A 313 10.58 -1.62 -5.04
C ALA A 313 10.77 -2.16 -3.61
N ASP A 314 9.95 -3.13 -3.18
CA ASP A 314 10.10 -3.78 -1.89
C ASP A 314 11.22 -4.83 -1.86
N LEU A 315 11.55 -5.42 -3.02
CA LEU A 315 12.50 -6.53 -3.09
C LEU A 315 13.87 -6.21 -2.45
N PRO A 316 14.53 -5.07 -2.73
CA PRO A 316 15.80 -4.74 -2.08
C PRO A 316 15.70 -4.63 -0.56
N LEU A 317 14.57 -4.13 -0.03
CA LEU A 317 14.33 -4.03 1.41
C LEU A 317 14.14 -5.42 2.03
N ILE A 318 13.38 -6.29 1.36
CA ILE A 318 13.16 -7.68 1.79
C ILE A 318 14.48 -8.45 1.81
N GLU A 319 15.28 -8.35 0.74
CA GLU A 319 16.59 -9.01 0.64
C GLU A 319 17.57 -8.52 1.72
N ALA A 320 17.57 -7.23 2.02
CA ALA A 320 18.39 -6.67 3.10
C ALA A 320 18.01 -7.25 4.46
N VAL A 321 16.71 -7.37 4.76
CA VAL A 321 16.21 -7.99 6.00
C VAL A 321 16.56 -9.48 6.03
N MET A 322 16.35 -10.22 4.94
CA MET A 322 16.72 -11.64 4.82
C MET A 322 18.20 -11.87 5.11
N HIS A 323 19.07 -11.04 4.52
CA HIS A 323 20.51 -11.10 4.74
C HIS A 323 20.88 -10.84 6.21
N GLU A 324 20.24 -9.86 6.85
CA GLU A 324 20.49 -9.57 8.27
C GLU A 324 20.00 -10.72 9.16
N GLN A 325 18.79 -11.23 8.92
CA GLN A 325 18.22 -12.34 9.67
C GLN A 325 19.04 -13.63 9.53
N GLN A 326 19.61 -13.93 8.34
CA GLN A 326 20.47 -15.10 8.16
C GLN A 326 21.65 -15.15 9.14
N LYS A 327 22.16 -14.01 9.60
CA LYS A 327 23.29 -13.95 10.55
C LYS A 327 22.94 -14.52 11.92
N HIS A 328 21.66 -14.59 12.26
CA HIS A 328 21.16 -15.11 13.53
C HIS A 328 20.94 -16.62 13.52
N PHE A 329 21.05 -17.28 12.37
CA PHE A 329 20.78 -18.70 12.21
C PHE A 329 21.95 -19.45 11.56
N ASN A 330 22.33 -20.61 12.14
CA ASN A 330 23.37 -21.46 11.57
C ASN A 330 22.90 -22.30 10.38
N LYS A 331 21.57 -22.39 10.18
CA LYS A 331 20.94 -23.09 9.05
C LYS A 331 20.49 -22.06 8.01
N PRO A 332 20.39 -22.46 6.73
CA PRO A 332 19.75 -21.60 5.73
C PRO A 332 18.32 -21.24 6.13
N LEU A 333 17.90 -20.04 5.76
CA LEU A 333 16.50 -19.64 5.89
C LEU A 333 15.68 -20.34 4.81
N GLU A 334 14.56 -20.94 5.22
CA GLU A 334 13.59 -21.64 4.35
C GLU A 334 12.39 -20.72 3.99
N VAL A 335 12.56 -19.39 4.11
CA VAL A 335 11.53 -18.39 3.83
C VAL A 335 11.53 -18.09 2.33
N GLU A 336 10.40 -18.38 1.65
CA GLU A 336 10.23 -17.99 0.25
C GLU A 336 10.18 -16.48 0.09
N VAL A 337 10.90 -15.93 -0.91
CA VAL A 337 10.75 -14.53 -1.33
C VAL A 337 10.39 -14.54 -2.81
N SER A 338 9.20 -14.07 -3.15
CA SER A 338 8.75 -14.06 -4.55
C SER A 338 7.67 -12.99 -4.80
N PRO A 339 7.46 -12.60 -6.07
CA PRO A 339 6.27 -11.84 -6.42
C PRO A 339 5.00 -12.60 -6.03
N LEU A 340 3.97 -11.86 -5.60
CA LEU A 340 2.64 -12.43 -5.46
C LEU A 340 2.08 -12.76 -6.86
N LYS A 341 1.76 -14.04 -7.09
CA LYS A 341 1.17 -14.49 -8.35
C LYS A 341 -0.36 -14.49 -8.30
N ASN A 342 -0.90 -14.93 -7.18
CA ASN A 342 -2.32 -14.94 -6.89
C ASN A 342 -2.54 -14.99 -5.38
N PHE A 343 -3.69 -14.46 -4.96
CA PHE A 343 -4.21 -14.55 -3.60
C PHE A 343 -5.71 -14.75 -3.65
N TYR A 344 -6.21 -15.72 -2.90
CA TYR A 344 -7.62 -16.00 -2.75
C TYR A 344 -7.97 -15.87 -1.27
N PRO A 345 -8.88 -14.96 -0.89
CA PRO A 345 -9.37 -14.89 0.48
C PRO A 345 -9.88 -16.25 0.95
N ALA A 346 -9.52 -16.62 2.16
CA ALA A 346 -10.08 -17.81 2.80
C ALA A 346 -11.54 -17.54 3.21
N GLU A 347 -12.25 -18.62 3.53
CA GLU A 347 -13.66 -18.60 3.90
C GLU A 347 -13.89 -17.72 5.14
N ASP A 348 -15.07 -17.12 5.26
CA ASP A 348 -15.43 -16.14 6.30
C ASP A 348 -15.18 -16.64 7.73
N TYR A 349 -15.28 -17.94 7.97
CA TYR A 349 -15.05 -18.52 9.30
C TYR A 349 -13.56 -18.54 9.69
N HIS A 350 -12.64 -18.33 8.75
CA HIS A 350 -11.23 -18.18 9.01
C HIS A 350 -10.81 -16.75 9.35
N GLN A 351 -11.55 -15.76 8.82
CA GLN A 351 -11.24 -14.35 9.05
C GLN A 351 -11.44 -13.98 10.53
N ASP A 352 -10.49 -13.28 11.13
CA ASP A 352 -10.53 -12.84 12.53
C ASP A 352 -10.77 -13.99 13.52
N TYR A 353 -10.25 -15.20 13.21
CA TYR A 353 -10.61 -16.40 13.96
C TYR A 353 -10.35 -16.30 15.46
N LEU A 354 -9.17 -15.80 15.88
CA LEU A 354 -8.83 -15.68 17.29
C LEU A 354 -9.54 -14.53 18.00
N ASP A 355 -10.02 -13.53 17.29
CA ASP A 355 -10.86 -12.48 17.85
C ASP A 355 -12.27 -13.01 18.14
N LYS A 356 -12.79 -13.85 17.24
CA LYS A 356 -14.08 -14.54 17.39
C LYS A 356 -14.02 -15.71 18.37
N ASN A 357 -12.83 -16.36 18.48
CA ASN A 357 -12.60 -17.56 19.30
C ASN A 357 -11.32 -17.39 20.16
N PRO A 358 -11.35 -16.60 21.26
CA PRO A 358 -10.14 -16.27 22.03
C PRO A 358 -9.41 -17.48 22.68
N THR A 359 -10.11 -18.62 22.83
CA THR A 359 -9.56 -19.89 23.32
C THR A 359 -9.27 -20.89 22.20
N GLY A 360 -9.39 -20.45 20.95
CA GLY A 360 -9.14 -21.28 19.78
C GLY A 360 -7.69 -21.71 19.64
N TYR A 361 -7.44 -22.62 18.70
CA TYR A 361 -6.09 -23.09 18.42
C TYR A 361 -5.20 -21.95 17.94
N CYS A 362 -4.00 -21.87 18.50
CA CYS A 362 -2.95 -20.97 18.06
C CYS A 362 -1.57 -21.63 18.24
N HIS A 363 -0.74 -21.57 17.22
CA HIS A 363 0.64 -22.07 17.27
C HIS A 363 1.61 -21.07 17.91
N LEU A 364 1.21 -19.79 18.06
CA LEU A 364 2.02 -18.72 18.63
C LEU A 364 1.69 -18.53 20.13
N PRO A 365 2.70 -18.34 20.98
CA PRO A 365 2.47 -18.07 22.40
C PRO A 365 1.97 -16.64 22.64
N GLN A 366 1.18 -16.43 23.69
CA GLN A 366 0.61 -15.15 24.09
C GLN A 366 1.66 -14.02 24.23
N SER A 367 2.87 -14.37 24.65
CA SER A 367 3.99 -13.41 24.82
C SER A 367 4.39 -12.72 23.52
N LEU A 368 4.22 -13.38 22.36
CA LEU A 368 4.48 -12.76 21.05
C LEU A 368 3.45 -11.69 20.71
N PHE A 369 2.18 -11.90 21.04
CA PHE A 369 1.14 -10.88 20.84
C PHE A 369 1.38 -9.65 21.72
N GLU A 370 1.83 -9.86 22.96
CA GLU A 370 2.21 -8.76 23.85
C GLU A 370 3.44 -8.00 23.33
N MET A 371 4.41 -8.71 22.80
CA MET A 371 5.59 -8.11 22.16
C MET A 371 5.20 -7.29 20.95
N ALA A 372 4.36 -7.82 20.06
CA ALA A 372 3.87 -7.11 18.87
C ALA A 372 3.12 -5.82 19.24
N ARG A 373 2.25 -5.86 20.25
CA ARG A 373 1.49 -4.70 20.75
C ARG A 373 2.38 -3.59 21.31
N LYS A 374 3.50 -3.95 21.91
CA LYS A 374 4.46 -3.00 22.52
C LYS A 374 5.54 -2.53 21.54
N ALA A 375 5.64 -3.19 20.38
CA ALA A 375 6.66 -2.87 19.38
C ALA A 375 6.45 -1.47 18.80
N LYS A 376 7.53 -0.68 18.76
CA LYS A 376 7.53 0.67 18.16
C LYS A 376 8.79 0.85 17.35
N MET A 377 8.67 1.46 16.19
CA MET A 377 9.81 2.01 15.45
C MET A 377 10.52 3.06 16.33
N LYS A 378 11.83 2.99 16.36
CA LYS A 378 12.68 3.99 17.07
C LYS A 378 12.89 5.22 16.22
#